data_201151d4c1cd491ce7c19d8c04e13346
#
_entry.id   201151d4c1cd491ce7c19d8c04e13346
#
_cell.length_a   1.000
_cell.length_b   1.000
_cell.length_c   1.000
_cell.angle_alpha   90.00
_cell.angle_beta   90.00
_cell.angle_gamma   90.00
#
_symmetry.space_group_name_H-M   'P 1'
#
loop_
_entity.id
_entity.type
_entity.pdbx_description
1 polymer ?
#
loop_
_entity_poly.entity_id
_entity_poly.type
_entity_poly.pdbx_seq_one_letter_code
_entity_poly.pdbx_strand_id
1 'polypeptide(L)'
;MEEIKKILNHLGYDDEKIKKNYDFFIALGYTQEEMIKMAKRNPKIFGYNIENMQYKIEEMKKLGYTQEEIITMTQILPQMYGYSIENITQKIEDMQELGYTREEVIKLSKIAPQIYGLAINTLKRKIEYMESLGYLREEIIKMTKDFPKIYTYGIENIQQKIKDMQKLSYTQEDIIKLTKGNPNIYGYSIENIQQKIEDMQE
;
A
#
# COMPACT_ATOMS: atom_id res chain seq x y z
N MET A 1 -14.34 -21.86 -8.52
CA MET A 1 -13.23 -22.33 -9.38
C MET A 1 -13.49 -22.07 -10.86
N GLU A 2 -14.67 -22.37 -11.41
CA GLU A 2 -14.97 -22.14 -12.83
C GLU A 2 -14.78 -20.68 -13.32
N GLU A 3 -15.16 -19.71 -12.49
CA GLU A 3 -14.94 -18.29 -12.82
C GLU A 3 -13.45 -17.96 -12.89
N ILE A 4 -12.65 -18.51 -12.00
CA ILE A 4 -11.18 -18.33 -12.02
C ILE A 4 -10.58 -18.93 -13.28
N LYS A 5 -11.01 -20.15 -13.68
CA LYS A 5 -10.56 -20.76 -14.94
C LYS A 5 -10.88 -19.86 -16.15
N LYS A 6 -12.07 -19.27 -16.20
CA LYS A 6 -12.45 -18.33 -17.27
C LYS A 6 -11.55 -17.10 -17.32
N ILE A 7 -11.21 -16.54 -16.14
CA ILE A 7 -10.30 -15.39 -16.05
C ILE A 7 -8.89 -15.76 -16.54
N LEU A 8 -8.43 -16.98 -16.26
CA LEU A 8 -7.07 -17.45 -16.53
C LEU A 8 -6.88 -18.10 -17.91
N ASN A 9 -7.97 -18.35 -18.64
CA ASN A 9 -7.96 -19.12 -19.89
C ASN A 9 -6.95 -18.60 -20.94
N HIS A 10 -6.72 -17.28 -20.98
CA HIS A 10 -5.80 -16.66 -21.94
C HIS A 10 -4.31 -16.78 -21.56
N LEU A 11 -3.99 -17.27 -20.35
CA LEU A 11 -2.60 -17.39 -19.87
C LEU A 11 -1.95 -18.73 -20.17
N GLY A 12 -2.71 -19.69 -20.72
CA GLY A 12 -2.20 -21.01 -21.08
C GLY A 12 -1.82 -21.90 -19.89
N TYR A 13 -2.33 -21.62 -18.69
CA TYR A 13 -2.18 -22.53 -17.55
C TYR A 13 -3.09 -23.73 -17.73
N ASP A 14 -2.53 -24.93 -17.45
CA ASP A 14 -3.33 -26.13 -17.41
C ASP A 14 -4.27 -26.17 -16.18
N ASP A 15 -5.35 -26.92 -16.32
CA ASP A 15 -6.38 -27.06 -15.28
C ASP A 15 -5.83 -27.61 -13.97
N GLU A 16 -4.83 -28.49 -14.03
CA GLU A 16 -4.22 -29.11 -12.86
C GLU A 16 -3.45 -28.07 -12.05
N LYS A 17 -2.67 -27.21 -12.74
CA LYS A 17 -1.93 -26.11 -12.10
C LYS A 17 -2.86 -25.10 -11.45
N ILE A 18 -3.93 -24.70 -12.16
CA ILE A 18 -4.94 -23.79 -11.59
C ILE A 18 -5.56 -24.42 -10.34
N LYS A 19 -5.92 -25.70 -10.41
CA LYS A 19 -6.53 -26.42 -9.28
C LYS A 19 -5.58 -26.50 -8.08
N LYS A 20 -4.32 -26.86 -8.29
CA LYS A 20 -3.30 -26.93 -7.21
C LYS A 20 -3.16 -25.57 -6.48
N ASN A 21 -3.02 -24.50 -7.23
CA ASN A 21 -2.92 -23.15 -6.64
C ASN A 21 -4.22 -22.74 -5.94
N TYR A 22 -5.38 -23.06 -6.52
CA TYR A 22 -6.67 -22.83 -5.89
C TYR A 22 -6.78 -23.53 -4.53
N ASP A 23 -6.49 -24.84 -4.49
CA ASP A 23 -6.56 -25.65 -3.28
C ASP A 23 -5.54 -25.14 -2.22
N PHE A 24 -4.36 -24.69 -2.66
CA PHE A 24 -3.37 -24.05 -1.80
C PHE A 24 -3.90 -22.76 -1.16
N PHE A 25 -4.52 -21.85 -1.91
CA PHE A 25 -5.08 -20.63 -1.36
C PHE A 25 -6.26 -20.90 -0.41
N ILE A 26 -7.11 -21.90 -0.71
CA ILE A 26 -8.17 -22.35 0.23
C ILE A 26 -7.53 -22.85 1.54
N ALA A 27 -6.48 -23.66 1.47
CA ALA A 27 -5.78 -24.17 2.65
C ALA A 27 -5.10 -23.07 3.48
N LEU A 28 -4.72 -21.95 2.85
CA LEU A 28 -4.20 -20.78 3.56
C LEU A 28 -5.29 -19.96 4.24
N GLY A 29 -6.57 -20.14 3.87
CA GLY A 29 -7.71 -19.42 4.45
C GLY A 29 -8.33 -18.35 3.53
N TYR A 30 -7.97 -18.30 2.23
CA TYR A 30 -8.65 -17.42 1.29
C TYR A 30 -10.03 -17.93 0.93
N THR A 31 -11.01 -17.04 0.85
CA THR A 31 -12.32 -17.36 0.30
C THR A 31 -12.30 -17.37 -1.23
N GLN A 32 -13.28 -18.04 -1.81
CA GLN A 32 -13.44 -18.05 -3.28
C GLN A 32 -13.60 -16.64 -3.86
N GLU A 33 -14.32 -15.76 -3.18
CA GLU A 33 -14.55 -14.38 -3.64
C GLU A 33 -13.22 -13.58 -3.67
N GLU A 34 -12.40 -13.73 -2.64
CA GLU A 34 -11.08 -13.10 -2.56
C GLU A 34 -10.16 -13.58 -3.69
N MET A 35 -10.15 -14.89 -3.94
CA MET A 35 -9.38 -15.46 -5.03
C MET A 35 -9.84 -14.96 -6.42
N ILE A 36 -11.14 -14.77 -6.63
CA ILE A 36 -11.66 -14.17 -7.86
C ILE A 36 -11.18 -12.72 -8.01
N LYS A 37 -11.22 -11.93 -6.92
CA LYS A 37 -10.69 -10.56 -6.92
C LYS A 37 -9.18 -10.54 -7.22
N MET A 38 -8.43 -11.46 -6.61
CA MET A 38 -6.98 -11.61 -6.86
C MET A 38 -6.70 -12.01 -8.31
N ALA A 39 -7.44 -12.97 -8.87
CA ALA A 39 -7.31 -13.39 -10.26
C ALA A 39 -7.60 -12.24 -11.24
N LYS A 40 -8.62 -11.43 -10.98
CA LYS A 40 -8.95 -10.24 -11.80
C LYS A 40 -7.85 -9.18 -11.72
N ARG A 41 -7.20 -9.02 -10.57
CA ARG A 41 -6.18 -7.99 -10.31
C ARG A 41 -4.79 -8.41 -10.79
N ASN A 42 -4.42 -9.65 -10.56
CA ASN A 42 -3.14 -10.24 -10.98
C ASN A 42 -3.32 -11.74 -11.29
N PRO A 43 -3.77 -12.09 -12.50
CA PRO A 43 -4.02 -13.50 -12.85
C PRO A 43 -2.78 -14.38 -12.78
N LYS A 44 -1.56 -13.81 -12.90
CA LYS A 44 -0.29 -14.55 -12.84
C LYS A 44 -0.05 -15.25 -11.50
N ILE A 45 -0.75 -14.86 -10.43
CA ILE A 45 -0.59 -15.47 -9.09
C ILE A 45 -0.90 -16.96 -9.09
N PHE A 46 -1.83 -17.41 -9.97
CA PHE A 46 -2.17 -18.82 -10.13
C PHE A 46 -1.12 -19.62 -10.93
N GLY A 47 -0.09 -18.95 -11.45
CA GLY A 47 1.05 -19.57 -12.12
C GLY A 47 2.29 -19.67 -11.22
N TYR A 48 2.26 -19.10 -10.02
CA TYR A 48 3.42 -19.15 -9.10
C TYR A 48 3.66 -20.56 -8.59
N ASN A 49 4.91 -20.84 -8.24
CA ASN A 49 5.30 -22.09 -7.61
C ASN A 49 4.87 -22.08 -6.13
N ILE A 50 4.18 -23.14 -5.70
CA ILE A 50 3.59 -23.24 -4.36
C ILE A 50 4.69 -23.27 -3.29
N GLU A 51 5.77 -24.03 -3.52
CA GLU A 51 6.88 -24.14 -2.58
C GLU A 51 7.54 -22.76 -2.34
N ASN A 52 7.70 -21.98 -3.39
CA ASN A 52 8.22 -20.61 -3.28
C ASN A 52 7.26 -19.68 -2.51
N MET A 53 5.95 -19.85 -2.70
CA MET A 53 4.97 -19.07 -1.94
C MET A 53 4.96 -19.47 -0.46
N GLN A 54 5.03 -20.77 -0.16
CA GLN A 54 5.15 -21.29 1.21
C GLN A 54 6.41 -20.77 1.91
N TYR A 55 7.56 -20.90 1.26
CA TYR A 55 8.82 -20.37 1.77
C TYR A 55 8.69 -18.87 2.12
N LYS A 56 8.11 -18.08 1.22
CA LYS A 56 7.92 -16.65 1.43
C LYS A 56 7.00 -16.35 2.60
N ILE A 57 5.90 -17.08 2.75
CA ILE A 57 5.00 -16.95 3.90
C ILE A 57 5.76 -17.19 5.20
N GLU A 58 6.57 -18.26 5.28
CA GLU A 58 7.35 -18.56 6.48
C GLU A 58 8.41 -17.48 6.78
N GLU A 59 9.10 -16.98 5.77
CA GLU A 59 10.06 -15.89 5.96
C GLU A 59 9.37 -14.57 6.39
N MET A 60 8.20 -14.25 5.83
CA MET A 60 7.41 -13.10 6.29
C MET A 60 6.95 -13.25 7.74
N LYS A 61 6.60 -14.47 8.17
CA LYS A 61 6.29 -14.73 9.59
C LYS A 61 7.50 -14.45 10.49
N LYS A 62 8.72 -14.84 10.06
CA LYS A 62 9.96 -14.51 10.80
C LYS A 62 10.22 -13.00 10.86
N LEU A 63 9.76 -12.24 9.86
CA LEU A 63 9.83 -10.77 9.88
C LEU A 63 8.82 -10.14 10.85
N GLY A 64 7.85 -10.91 11.38
CA GLY A 64 6.86 -10.46 12.35
C GLY A 64 5.43 -10.31 11.80
N TYR A 65 5.12 -10.83 10.61
CA TYR A 65 3.77 -10.87 10.08
C TYR A 65 3.02 -12.13 10.54
N THR A 66 1.74 -11.99 10.85
CA THR A 66 0.86 -13.14 11.01
C THR A 66 0.37 -13.64 9.65
N GLN A 67 -0.13 -14.87 9.60
CA GLN A 67 -0.71 -15.41 8.35
C GLN A 67 -1.90 -14.57 7.86
N GLU A 68 -2.77 -14.12 8.75
CA GLU A 68 -3.92 -13.26 8.41
C GLU A 68 -3.48 -11.93 7.81
N GLU A 69 -2.40 -11.33 8.34
CA GLU A 69 -1.83 -10.11 7.81
C GLU A 69 -1.25 -10.31 6.40
N ILE A 70 -0.55 -11.44 6.18
CA ILE A 70 -0.03 -11.80 4.84
C ILE A 70 -1.18 -11.98 3.85
N ILE A 71 -2.27 -12.65 4.25
CA ILE A 71 -3.48 -12.80 3.44
C ILE A 71 -4.05 -11.42 3.09
N THR A 72 -4.26 -10.56 4.07
CA THR A 72 -4.80 -9.20 3.85
C THR A 72 -3.90 -8.39 2.92
N MET A 73 -2.59 -8.41 3.12
CA MET A 73 -1.63 -7.70 2.27
C MET A 73 -1.67 -8.21 0.82
N THR A 74 -1.77 -9.52 0.63
CA THR A 74 -1.80 -10.13 -0.71
C THR A 74 -3.16 -9.96 -1.40
N GLN A 75 -4.24 -9.78 -0.68
CA GLN A 75 -5.53 -9.34 -1.26
C GLN A 75 -5.43 -7.91 -1.80
N ILE A 76 -4.72 -7.02 -1.11
CA ILE A 76 -4.45 -5.65 -1.55
C ILE A 76 -3.46 -5.65 -2.72
N LEU A 77 -2.38 -6.42 -2.62
CA LEU A 77 -1.27 -6.48 -3.55
C LEU A 77 -0.89 -7.93 -3.87
N PRO A 78 -1.61 -8.64 -4.77
CA PRO A 78 -1.34 -10.05 -5.06
C PRO A 78 0.09 -10.34 -5.52
N GLN A 79 0.76 -9.39 -6.18
CA GLN A 79 2.15 -9.50 -6.60
C GLN A 79 3.15 -9.58 -5.43
N MET A 80 2.73 -9.42 -4.17
CA MET A 80 3.60 -9.66 -3.00
C MET A 80 4.25 -11.05 -3.03
N TYR A 81 3.54 -12.06 -3.52
CA TYR A 81 4.11 -13.38 -3.72
C TYR A 81 5.22 -13.43 -4.79
N GLY A 82 5.32 -12.41 -5.64
CA GLY A 82 6.40 -12.26 -6.64
C GLY A 82 7.64 -11.54 -6.11
N TYR A 83 7.55 -10.80 -5.01
CA TYR A 83 8.71 -10.10 -4.43
C TYR A 83 9.64 -11.09 -3.72
N SER A 84 10.95 -10.89 -3.81
CA SER A 84 11.90 -11.67 -3.04
C SER A 84 11.89 -11.21 -1.56
N ILE A 85 12.27 -12.12 -0.66
CA ILE A 85 12.38 -11.78 0.77
C ILE A 85 13.49 -10.76 1.00
N GLU A 86 14.56 -10.85 0.24
CA GLU A 86 15.67 -9.90 0.28
C GLU A 86 15.17 -8.48 -0.05
N ASN A 87 14.31 -8.34 -1.07
CA ASN A 87 13.73 -7.04 -1.41
C ASN A 87 12.81 -6.49 -0.32
N ILE A 88 12.04 -7.36 0.34
CA ILE A 88 11.19 -6.98 1.48
C ILE A 88 12.04 -6.53 2.66
N THR A 89 13.07 -7.31 3.01
CA THR A 89 14.00 -7.00 4.11
C THR A 89 14.77 -5.70 3.82
N GLN A 90 15.32 -5.56 2.62
CA GLN A 90 16.03 -4.35 2.22
C GLN A 90 15.14 -3.12 2.31
N LYS A 91 13.85 -3.22 1.91
CA LYS A 91 12.91 -2.12 2.03
C LYS A 91 12.66 -1.73 3.49
N ILE A 92 12.61 -2.70 4.40
CA ILE A 92 12.48 -2.42 5.84
C ILE A 92 13.73 -1.64 6.32
N GLU A 93 14.92 -2.08 5.95
CA GLU A 93 16.19 -1.42 6.29
C GLU A 93 16.26 -0.01 5.70
N ASP A 94 15.96 0.14 4.40
CA ASP A 94 15.91 1.44 3.73
C ASP A 94 14.97 2.43 4.43
N MET A 95 13.83 1.96 4.91
CA MET A 95 12.87 2.81 5.62
C MET A 95 13.34 3.14 7.05
N GLN A 96 14.09 2.24 7.70
CA GLN A 96 14.73 2.56 8.97
C GLN A 96 15.76 3.69 8.80
N GLU A 97 16.52 3.71 7.71
CA GLU A 97 17.41 4.84 7.37
C GLU A 97 16.65 6.17 7.17
N LEU A 98 15.37 6.10 6.78
CA LEU A 98 14.51 7.27 6.67
C LEU A 98 13.91 7.73 8.02
N GLY A 99 14.19 7.01 9.12
CA GLY A 99 13.77 7.35 10.47
C GLY A 99 12.57 6.55 11.00
N TYR A 100 12.09 5.53 10.27
CA TYR A 100 11.05 4.62 10.78
C TYR A 100 11.67 3.55 11.68
N THR A 101 10.93 3.13 12.70
CA THR A 101 11.27 1.88 13.39
C THR A 101 10.83 0.68 12.52
N ARG A 102 11.43 -0.50 12.78
CA ARG A 102 11.03 -1.75 12.11
C ARG A 102 9.53 -2.04 12.28
N GLU A 103 9.03 -1.87 13.50
CA GLU A 103 7.61 -2.08 13.86
C GLU A 103 6.69 -1.13 13.09
N GLU A 104 7.12 0.11 12.90
CA GLU A 104 6.36 1.10 12.13
C GLU A 104 6.30 0.72 10.64
N VAL A 105 7.40 0.25 10.05
CA VAL A 105 7.41 -0.23 8.67
C VAL A 105 6.48 -1.44 8.51
N ILE A 106 6.53 -2.40 9.43
CA ILE A 106 5.65 -3.58 9.43
C ILE A 106 4.18 -3.14 9.52
N LYS A 107 3.83 -2.25 10.46
CA LYS A 107 2.45 -1.73 10.58
C LYS A 107 1.98 -1.01 9.31
N LEU A 108 2.82 -0.15 8.76
CA LEU A 108 2.53 0.63 7.57
C LEU A 108 2.32 -0.28 6.34
N SER A 109 3.15 -1.31 6.18
CA SER A 109 3.05 -2.26 5.07
C SER A 109 1.77 -3.12 5.10
N LYS A 110 1.20 -3.39 6.28
CA LYS A 110 -0.10 -4.09 6.40
C LYS A 110 -1.24 -3.31 5.77
N ILE A 111 -1.19 -1.98 5.85
CA ILE A 111 -2.21 -1.07 5.32
C ILE A 111 -1.91 -0.70 3.85
N ALA A 112 -0.64 -0.51 3.52
CA ALA A 112 -0.16 -0.09 2.20
C ALA A 112 1.01 -0.98 1.73
N PRO A 113 0.78 -2.26 1.40
CA PRO A 113 1.84 -3.17 0.96
C PRO A 113 2.56 -2.70 -0.31
N GLN A 114 1.97 -1.75 -1.04
CA GLN A 114 2.57 -1.11 -2.22
C GLN A 114 3.93 -0.47 -1.93
N ILE A 115 4.23 -0.13 -0.66
CA ILE A 115 5.54 0.44 -0.28
C ILE A 115 6.70 -0.46 -0.68
N TYR A 116 6.50 -1.78 -0.67
CA TYR A 116 7.52 -2.75 -1.09
C TYR A 116 7.85 -2.66 -2.59
N GLY A 117 6.93 -2.18 -3.40
CA GLY A 117 7.14 -1.95 -4.84
C GLY A 117 7.68 -0.56 -5.19
N LEU A 118 7.72 0.38 -4.24
CA LEU A 118 8.21 1.73 -4.49
C LEU A 118 9.74 1.78 -4.41
N ALA A 119 10.38 2.46 -5.36
CA ALA A 119 11.80 2.73 -5.27
C ALA A 119 12.09 3.62 -4.05
N ILE A 120 13.15 3.31 -3.30
CA ILE A 120 13.52 4.10 -2.10
C ILE A 120 13.76 5.58 -2.43
N ASN A 121 14.36 5.86 -3.59
CA ASN A 121 14.57 7.23 -4.05
C ASN A 121 13.24 7.99 -4.26
N THR A 122 12.15 7.30 -4.62
CA THR A 122 10.83 7.91 -4.72
C THR A 122 10.31 8.30 -3.34
N LEU A 123 10.52 7.48 -2.32
CA LEU A 123 10.16 7.78 -0.94
C LEU A 123 11.01 8.94 -0.40
N LYS A 124 12.32 8.92 -0.60
CA LYS A 124 13.25 10.01 -0.22
C LYS A 124 12.80 11.34 -0.81
N ARG A 125 12.57 11.40 -2.12
CA ARG A 125 12.12 12.62 -2.81
C ARG A 125 10.78 13.15 -2.28
N LYS A 126 9.85 12.29 -1.91
CA LYS A 126 8.58 12.73 -1.31
C LYS A 126 8.78 13.32 0.08
N ILE A 127 9.62 12.72 0.90
CA ILE A 127 9.97 13.24 2.22
C ILE A 127 10.66 14.59 2.07
N GLU A 128 11.68 14.69 1.22
CA GLU A 128 12.41 15.94 0.95
C GLU A 128 11.47 17.03 0.43
N TYR A 129 10.53 16.68 -0.45
CA TYR A 129 9.51 17.62 -0.91
C TYR A 129 8.63 18.12 0.22
N MET A 130 8.15 17.25 1.10
CA MET A 130 7.35 17.66 2.25
C MET A 130 8.16 18.49 3.24
N GLU A 131 9.42 18.17 3.48
CA GLU A 131 10.33 19.01 4.27
C GLU A 131 10.49 20.41 3.65
N SER A 132 10.59 20.50 2.32
CA SER A 132 10.66 21.79 1.62
C SER A 132 9.38 22.65 1.75
N LEU A 133 8.25 22.02 2.07
CA LEU A 133 6.99 22.69 2.39
C LEU A 133 6.92 23.20 3.84
N GLY A 134 7.85 22.79 4.70
CA GLY A 134 7.91 23.18 6.11
C GLY A 134 7.48 22.11 7.11
N TYR A 135 7.23 20.87 6.67
CA TYR A 135 7.00 19.76 7.60
C TYR A 135 8.31 19.28 8.22
N LEU A 136 8.28 18.94 9.51
CA LEU A 136 9.39 18.25 10.15
C LEU A 136 9.38 16.76 9.77
N ARG A 137 10.56 16.13 9.73
CA ARG A 137 10.70 14.70 9.42
C ARG A 137 9.79 13.82 10.30
N GLU A 138 9.75 14.07 11.59
CA GLU A 138 8.91 13.35 12.56
C GLU A 138 7.42 13.51 12.27
N GLU A 139 6.99 14.68 11.82
CA GLU A 139 5.62 14.95 11.42
C GLU A 139 5.24 14.16 10.16
N ILE A 140 6.14 14.10 9.18
CA ILE A 140 5.95 13.30 7.95
C ILE A 140 5.82 11.81 8.30
N ILE A 141 6.69 11.29 9.17
CA ILE A 141 6.62 9.89 9.64
C ILE A 141 5.28 9.63 10.31
N LYS A 142 4.83 10.50 11.20
CA LYS A 142 3.52 10.39 11.85
C LYS A 142 2.37 10.41 10.84
N MET A 143 2.36 11.40 9.93
CA MET A 143 1.35 11.52 8.89
C MET A 143 1.25 10.27 8.01
N THR A 144 2.38 9.69 7.66
CA THR A 144 2.42 8.46 6.84
C THR A 144 1.95 7.21 7.58
N LYS A 145 2.09 7.17 8.91
CA LYS A 145 1.48 6.11 9.74
C LYS A 145 -0.04 6.23 9.79
N ASP A 146 -0.54 7.46 9.90
CA ASP A 146 -1.99 7.74 9.96
C ASP A 146 -2.63 7.60 8.57
N PHE A 147 -1.90 7.93 7.50
CA PHE A 147 -2.34 7.87 6.11
C PHE A 147 -1.26 7.29 5.18
N PRO A 148 -0.99 5.96 5.22
CA PRO A 148 0.06 5.33 4.41
C PRO A 148 -0.09 5.52 2.90
N LYS A 149 -1.32 5.73 2.42
CA LYS A 149 -1.62 5.98 1.00
C LYS A 149 -0.92 7.24 0.46
N ILE A 150 -0.48 8.16 1.31
CA ILE A 150 0.24 9.35 0.86
C ILE A 150 1.49 8.99 0.04
N TYR A 151 2.12 7.84 0.32
CA TYR A 151 3.26 7.36 -0.45
C TYR A 151 2.90 6.87 -1.87
N THR A 152 1.63 6.58 -2.13
CA THR A 152 1.17 6.19 -3.48
C THR A 152 0.83 7.40 -4.35
N TYR A 153 0.66 8.60 -3.76
CA TYR A 153 0.40 9.82 -4.53
C TYR A 153 1.68 10.36 -5.16
N GLY A 154 1.58 10.90 -6.38
CA GLY A 154 2.64 11.67 -7.00
C GLY A 154 2.89 12.98 -6.25
N ILE A 155 4.10 13.51 -6.32
CA ILE A 155 4.42 14.84 -5.78
C ILE A 155 3.52 15.90 -6.44
N GLU A 156 3.25 15.74 -7.73
CA GLU A 156 2.37 16.63 -8.51
C GLU A 156 0.94 16.67 -7.95
N ASN A 157 0.43 15.53 -7.45
CA ASN A 157 -0.89 15.46 -6.83
C ASN A 157 -0.91 16.21 -5.48
N ILE A 158 0.15 16.07 -4.69
CA ILE A 158 0.30 16.82 -3.43
C ILE A 158 0.40 18.33 -3.72
N GLN A 159 1.20 18.71 -4.72
CA GLN A 159 1.34 20.11 -5.16
C GLN A 159 0.00 20.68 -5.62
N GLN A 160 -0.74 19.93 -6.44
CA GLN A 160 -2.04 20.39 -6.92
C GLN A 160 -3.02 20.57 -5.76
N LYS A 161 -3.05 19.65 -4.80
CA LYS A 161 -3.91 19.77 -3.62
C LYS A 161 -3.59 21.03 -2.80
N ILE A 162 -2.30 21.30 -2.58
CA ILE A 162 -1.86 22.52 -1.89
C ILE A 162 -2.34 23.78 -2.64
N LYS A 163 -2.13 23.83 -3.96
CA LYS A 163 -2.59 24.97 -4.79
C LYS A 163 -4.11 25.16 -4.71
N ASP A 164 -4.87 24.06 -4.70
CA ASP A 164 -6.33 24.14 -4.63
C ASP A 164 -6.80 24.64 -3.26
N MET A 165 -6.15 24.22 -2.17
CA MET A 165 -6.41 24.78 -0.84
C MET A 165 -6.03 26.27 -0.75
N GLN A 166 -4.93 26.68 -1.37
CA GLN A 166 -4.54 28.10 -1.44
C GLN A 166 -5.58 28.95 -2.18
N LYS A 167 -6.22 28.42 -3.23
CA LYS A 167 -7.35 29.09 -3.89
C LYS A 167 -8.56 29.29 -2.97
N LEU A 168 -8.72 28.45 -1.95
CA LEU A 168 -9.70 28.58 -0.88
C LEU A 168 -9.24 29.49 0.27
N SER A 169 -8.18 30.28 0.04
CA SER A 169 -7.60 31.25 0.99
C SER A 169 -6.87 30.64 2.19
N TYR A 170 -6.54 29.32 2.15
CA TYR A 170 -5.66 28.75 3.16
C TYR A 170 -4.21 29.20 2.94
N THR A 171 -3.56 29.64 4.00
CA THR A 171 -2.11 29.90 3.98
C THR A 171 -1.33 28.58 3.99
N GLN A 172 -0.04 28.63 3.65
CA GLN A 172 0.83 27.46 3.77
C GLN A 172 0.85 26.90 5.19
N GLU A 173 0.84 27.76 6.20
CA GLU A 173 0.82 27.38 7.62
C GLU A 173 -0.49 26.68 8.00
N ASP A 174 -1.63 27.19 7.52
CA ASP A 174 -2.93 26.54 7.73
C ASP A 174 -2.97 25.14 7.10
N ILE A 175 -2.45 25.00 5.89
CA ILE A 175 -2.40 23.71 5.18
C ILE A 175 -1.55 22.72 5.96
N ILE A 176 -0.36 23.12 6.43
CA ILE A 176 0.51 22.28 7.25
C ILE A 176 -0.21 21.85 8.53
N LYS A 177 -0.82 22.80 9.24
CA LYS A 177 -1.55 22.53 10.49
C LYS A 177 -2.70 21.54 10.28
N LEU A 178 -3.53 21.76 9.27
CA LEU A 178 -4.66 20.90 8.93
C LEU A 178 -4.23 19.49 8.54
N THR A 179 -3.23 19.37 7.67
CA THR A 179 -2.78 18.08 7.15
C THR A 179 -1.97 17.29 8.16
N LYS A 180 -1.27 17.93 9.10
CA LYS A 180 -0.67 17.25 10.27
C LYS A 180 -1.73 16.65 11.19
N GLY A 181 -2.85 17.33 11.37
CA GLY A 181 -3.97 16.86 12.17
C GLY A 181 -4.80 15.78 11.47
N ASN A 182 -4.93 15.89 10.14
CA ASN A 182 -5.69 14.95 9.32
C ASN A 182 -5.04 14.74 7.94
N PRO A 183 -4.05 13.86 7.80
CA PRO A 183 -3.36 13.64 6.54
C PRO A 183 -4.26 13.06 5.42
N ASN A 184 -5.45 12.53 5.75
CA ASN A 184 -6.43 12.08 4.75
C ASN A 184 -6.93 13.23 3.85
N ILE A 185 -6.75 14.48 4.24
CA ILE A 185 -7.07 15.67 3.43
C ILE A 185 -6.40 15.57 2.05
N TYR A 186 -5.19 15.04 1.96
CA TYR A 186 -4.53 14.83 0.66
C TYR A 186 -5.28 13.87 -0.27
N GLY A 187 -6.14 13.01 0.28
CA GLY A 187 -6.97 12.06 -0.46
C GLY A 187 -8.36 12.59 -0.82
N TYR A 188 -8.80 13.70 -0.25
CA TYR A 188 -10.13 14.26 -0.52
C TYR A 188 -10.12 15.07 -1.83
N SER A 189 -11.27 15.10 -2.52
CA SER A 189 -11.48 16.08 -3.59
C SER A 189 -11.59 17.50 -3.01
N ILE A 190 -11.35 18.52 -3.82
CA ILE A 190 -11.44 19.90 -3.34
C ILE A 190 -12.89 20.27 -2.97
N GLU A 191 -13.86 19.71 -3.70
CA GLU A 191 -15.28 19.89 -3.44
C GLU A 191 -15.66 19.32 -2.05
N ASN A 192 -15.11 18.13 -1.69
CA ASN A 192 -15.32 17.53 -0.37
C ASN A 192 -14.67 18.36 0.75
N ILE A 193 -13.57 19.03 0.47
CA ILE A 193 -12.93 19.93 1.45
C ILE A 193 -13.82 21.18 1.63
N GLN A 194 -14.31 21.76 0.56
CA GLN A 194 -15.21 22.93 0.58
C GLN A 194 -16.50 22.59 1.36
N GLN A 195 -17.17 21.50 1.04
CA GLN A 195 -18.38 21.10 1.73
C GLN A 195 -18.17 20.94 3.24
N LYS A 196 -17.08 20.29 3.65
CA LYS A 196 -16.75 20.14 5.08
C LYS A 196 -16.50 21.47 5.80
N ILE A 197 -16.01 22.47 5.08
CA ILE A 197 -15.81 23.82 5.62
C ILE A 197 -17.16 24.51 5.79
N GLU A 198 -18.03 24.42 4.79
CA GLU A 198 -19.39 24.96 4.85
C GLU A 198 -20.18 24.34 6.00
N ASP A 199 -20.17 22.99 6.11
CA ASP A 199 -20.81 22.25 7.20
C ASP A 199 -20.31 22.61 8.61
N MET A 200 -19.09 23.19 8.75
CA MET A 200 -18.54 23.62 10.04
C MET A 200 -18.86 25.09 10.36
N GLN A 201 -19.39 25.84 9.41
CA GLN A 201 -19.77 27.27 9.57
C GLN A 201 -21.25 27.45 9.86
N GLU A 202 -22.07 26.40 9.66
CA GLU A 202 -23.48 26.32 10.07
C GLU A 202 -23.62 25.82 11.53
#